data_7ce862146e7d1969f3b42c35d4b920ac
#
_entry.id   7ce862146e7d1969f3b42c35d4b920ac
#
_cell.length_a   1.000
_cell.length_b   1.000
_cell.length_c   1.000
_cell.angle_alpha   90.00
_cell.angle_beta   90.00
_cell.angle_gamma   90.00
#
_symmetry.space_group_name_H-M   'P 1'
#
loop_
_entity.id
_entity.type
_entity.pdbx_description
1 polymer ?
#
loop_
_entity_poly.entity_id
_entity_poly.type
_entity_poly.pdbx_seq_one_letter_code
_entity_poly.pdbx_strand_id
1 'polypeptide(L)'
;VLIYLHGFRSSPSSFKARLLAERLRELGRESEFACPQLPVSPRAAIDLIESRFAPGPGDTLIGSSLGGCYATWLAERHGCRAV
;
A
#
# COMPACT_ATOMS: atom_id res chain seq x y z
N VAL A 1 10.06 -2.84 0.66
CA VAL A 1 9.02 -2.21 1.47
C VAL A 1 7.67 -2.82 1.13
N LEU A 2 6.86 -3.03 2.14
CA LEU A 2 5.51 -3.53 2.01
C LEU A 2 4.56 -2.34 2.19
N ILE A 3 3.80 -2.02 1.15
CA ILE A 3 2.90 -0.88 1.16
C ILE A 3 1.46 -1.38 1.10
N TYR A 4 0.67 -1.05 2.12
CA TYR A 4 -0.74 -1.41 2.17
C TYR A 4 -1.59 -0.26 1.63
N LEU A 5 -2.43 -0.56 0.64
CA LEU A 5 -3.30 0.41 0.00
C LEU A 5 -4.75 0.15 0.41
N HIS A 6 -5.27 1.02 1.28
CA HIS A 6 -6.63 0.85 1.80
C HIS A 6 -7.68 1.14 0.74
N GLY A 7 -8.91 0.68 0.98
CA GLY A 7 -10.01 0.83 0.06
C GLY A 7 -10.64 2.21 0.08
N PHE A 8 -11.65 2.38 -0.79
CA PHE A 8 -12.38 3.64 -0.91
C PHE A 8 -13.03 4.01 0.43
N ARG A 9 -12.80 5.24 0.85
CA ARG A 9 -13.29 5.77 2.14
C ARG A 9 -12.81 4.99 3.36
N SER A 10 -11.76 4.20 3.20
CA SER A 10 -11.11 3.54 4.31
C SER A 10 -9.95 4.42 4.81
N SER A 11 -9.09 3.87 5.68
CA SER A 11 -7.97 4.62 6.24
C SER A 11 -6.88 3.67 6.70
N PRO A 12 -5.70 4.20 7.06
CA PRO A 12 -4.65 3.38 7.68
C PRO A 12 -5.08 2.77 9.02
N SER A 13 -6.17 3.26 9.61
CA SER A 13 -6.70 2.72 10.86
C SER A 13 -7.63 1.52 10.66
N SER A 14 -7.83 1.06 9.44
CA SER A 14 -8.70 -0.08 9.17
C SER A 14 -8.19 -1.33 9.90
N PHE A 15 -9.08 -2.28 10.14
CA PHE A 15 -8.75 -3.52 10.86
C PHE A 15 -7.59 -4.26 10.20
N LYS A 16 -7.65 -4.44 8.88
CA LYS A 16 -6.60 -5.16 8.14
C LYS A 16 -5.26 -4.43 8.18
N ALA A 17 -5.28 -3.11 8.04
CA ALA A 17 -4.05 -2.33 8.08
C ALA A 17 -3.39 -2.42 9.46
N ARG A 18 -4.17 -2.30 10.52
CA ARG A 18 -3.65 -2.41 11.89
C ARG A 18 -3.12 -3.81 12.19
N LEU A 19 -3.82 -4.82 11.71
CA LEU A 19 -3.41 -6.21 11.91
C LEU A 19 -2.05 -6.48 11.27
N LEU A 20 -1.86 -6.02 10.03
CA LEU A 20 -0.60 -6.18 9.32
C LEU A 20 0.53 -5.40 9.99
N ALA A 21 0.27 -4.16 10.40
CA ALA A 21 1.25 -3.34 11.07
C ALA A 21 1.73 -3.99 12.36
N GLU A 22 0.78 -4.52 13.14
CA GLU A 22 1.10 -5.18 14.40
C GLU A 22 1.91 -6.45 14.17
N ARG A 23 1.53 -7.25 13.16
CA ARG A 23 2.24 -8.47 12.84
C ARG A 23 3.69 -8.20 12.44
N LEU A 24 3.90 -7.19 11.62
CA LEU A 24 5.25 -6.81 11.19
C LEU A 24 6.08 -6.27 12.35
N ARG A 25 5.45 -5.56 13.28
CA ARG A 25 6.14 -5.09 14.48
C ARG A 25 6.60 -6.27 15.32
N GLU A 26 5.76 -7.29 15.50
CA GLU A 26 6.12 -8.51 16.24
C GLU A 26 7.31 -9.23 15.60
N LEU A 27 7.42 -9.17 14.28
CA LEU A 27 8.52 -9.80 13.54
C LEU A 27 9.77 -8.93 13.47
N GLY A 28 9.75 -7.74 14.10
CA GLY A 28 10.87 -6.82 14.05
C GLY A 28 11.05 -6.14 12.70
N ARG A 29 9.99 -6.09 11.88
CA ARG A 29 10.03 -5.55 10.53
C ARG A 29 9.14 -4.32 10.35
N GLU A 30 8.89 -3.61 11.42
CA GLU A 30 8.01 -2.45 11.40
C GLU A 30 8.45 -1.38 10.40
N SER A 31 9.75 -1.17 10.27
CA SER A 31 10.30 -0.17 9.36
C SER A 31 10.09 -0.51 7.88
N GLU A 32 9.71 -1.75 7.58
CA GLU A 32 9.47 -2.18 6.20
C GLU A 32 8.01 -2.03 5.78
N PHE A 33 7.15 -1.54 6.65
CA PHE A 33 5.73 -1.40 6.40
C PHE A 33 5.31 0.06 6.27
N ALA A 34 4.48 0.34 5.28
CA ALA A 34 3.88 1.66 5.12
C ALA A 34 2.41 1.52 4.76
N CYS A 35 1.58 2.37 5.34
CA CYS A 35 0.15 2.43 5.02
C CYS A 35 -0.26 3.90 4.96
N PRO A 36 -0.04 4.57 3.82
CA PRO A 36 -0.36 5.99 3.71
C PRO A 36 -1.87 6.22 3.67
N GLN A 37 -2.29 7.39 4.15
CA GLN A 37 -3.67 7.83 3.95
C GLN A 37 -3.83 8.20 2.48
N LEU A 38 -4.72 7.51 1.78
CA LEU A 38 -4.93 7.73 0.36
C LEU A 38 -6.05 8.74 0.12
N PRO A 39 -5.87 9.69 -0.81
CA PRO A 39 -6.95 10.59 -1.20
C PRO A 39 -8.06 9.81 -1.91
N VAL A 40 -9.26 10.40 -1.96
CA VAL A 40 -10.42 9.78 -2.57
C VAL A 40 -10.25 9.65 -4.09
N SER A 41 -9.62 10.63 -4.73
CA SER A 41 -9.37 10.60 -6.16
C SER A 41 -8.38 9.50 -6.52
N PRO A 42 -8.72 8.57 -7.43
CA PRO A 42 -7.79 7.52 -7.84
C PRO A 42 -6.48 8.07 -8.40
N ARG A 43 -6.56 9.11 -9.21
CA ARG A 43 -5.36 9.71 -9.78
C ARG A 43 -4.45 10.29 -8.70
N ALA A 44 -5.04 11.01 -7.75
CA ALA A 44 -4.28 11.59 -6.66
C ALA A 44 -3.65 10.50 -5.77
N ALA A 45 -4.36 9.39 -5.57
CA ALA A 45 -3.84 8.27 -4.81
C ALA A 45 -2.62 7.64 -5.50
N ILE A 46 -2.72 7.40 -6.80
CA ILE A 46 -1.60 6.86 -7.58
C ILE A 46 -0.42 7.82 -7.56
N ASP A 47 -0.67 9.12 -7.78
CA ASP A 47 0.39 10.13 -7.77
C ASP A 47 1.11 10.19 -6.42
N LEU A 48 0.36 10.07 -5.33
CA LEU A 48 0.93 10.07 -3.99
C LEU A 48 1.86 8.89 -3.79
N ILE A 49 1.42 7.70 -4.21
CA ILE A 49 2.22 6.49 -4.04
C ILE A 49 3.49 6.56 -4.89
N GLU A 50 3.37 6.99 -6.14
CA GLU A 50 4.52 7.10 -7.03
C GLU A 50 5.54 8.12 -6.55
N SER A 51 5.08 9.29 -6.10
CA SER A 51 5.98 10.35 -5.67
C SER A 51 6.61 10.09 -4.31
N ARG A 52 5.86 9.46 -3.39
CA ARG A 52 6.31 9.27 -2.01
C ARG A 52 7.15 8.02 -1.84
N PHE A 53 6.80 6.94 -2.51
CA PHE A 53 7.43 5.64 -2.31
C PHE A 53 8.25 5.17 -3.51
N ALA A 54 7.99 5.69 -4.70
CA ALA A 54 8.69 5.27 -5.93
C ALA A 54 8.84 3.74 -5.98
N PRO A 55 7.71 2.99 -5.95
CA PRO A 55 7.78 1.53 -5.85
C PRO A 55 8.53 0.89 -7.01
N GLY A 56 9.24 -0.20 -6.71
CA GLY A 56 10.04 -0.92 -7.68
C GLY A 56 10.06 -2.41 -7.41
N PRO A 57 10.94 -3.17 -8.08
CA PRO A 57 10.93 -4.65 -8.01
C PRO A 57 11.11 -5.23 -6.61
N GLY A 58 11.74 -4.50 -5.70
CA GLY A 58 11.92 -4.95 -4.32
C GLY A 58 10.73 -4.72 -3.42
N ASP A 59 9.70 -4.05 -3.91
CA ASP A 59 8.56 -3.66 -3.10
C ASP A 59 7.36 -4.56 -3.34
N THR A 60 6.50 -4.69 -2.32
CA THR A 60 5.26 -5.44 -2.41
C THR A 60 4.10 -4.52 -2.05
N LEU A 61 3.07 -4.52 -2.89
CA LEU A 61 1.87 -3.75 -2.66
C LEU A 61 0.73 -4.70 -2.30
N ILE A 62 0.06 -4.40 -1.20
CA ILE A 62 -1.13 -5.16 -0.80
C ILE A 62 -2.30 -4.21 -0.87
N GLY A 63 -3.30 -4.56 -1.69
CA GLY A 63 -4.46 -3.71 -1.86
C GLY A 63 -5.72 -4.37 -1.38
N SER A 64 -6.63 -3.57 -0.82
CA SER A 64 -7.95 -4.01 -0.41
C SER A 64 -8.97 -3.21 -1.17
N SER A 65 -9.94 -3.89 -1.81
CA SER A 65 -11.00 -3.25 -2.59
C SER A 65 -10.39 -2.37 -3.69
N LEU A 66 -10.69 -1.08 -3.72
CA LEU A 66 -10.12 -0.16 -4.71
C LEU A 66 -8.59 -0.09 -4.63
N GLY A 67 -8.04 -0.27 -3.44
CA GLY A 67 -6.59 -0.35 -3.26
C GLY A 67 -5.97 -1.51 -4.02
N GLY A 68 -6.73 -2.61 -4.23
CA GLY A 68 -6.28 -3.74 -5.04
C GLY A 68 -6.10 -3.35 -6.49
N CYS A 69 -6.97 -2.50 -7.02
CA CYS A 69 -6.82 -1.97 -8.39
C CYS A 69 -5.57 -1.12 -8.51
N TYR A 70 -5.30 -0.28 -7.51
CA TYR A 70 -4.08 0.53 -7.48
C TYR A 70 -2.83 -0.34 -7.44
N ALA A 71 -2.85 -1.37 -6.60
CA ALA A 71 -1.71 -2.28 -6.47
C ALA A 71 -1.40 -2.97 -7.80
N THR A 72 -2.44 -3.47 -8.49
CA THR A 72 -2.28 -4.14 -9.78
C THR A 72 -1.71 -3.19 -10.83
N TRP A 73 -2.28 -2.00 -10.93
CA TRP A 73 -1.83 -1.00 -11.90
C TRP A 73 -0.37 -0.60 -11.67
N LEU A 74 -0.02 -0.34 -10.42
CA LEU A 74 1.35 0.04 -10.05
C LEU A 74 2.33 -1.09 -10.25
N ALA A 75 1.93 -2.34 -9.98
CA ALA A 75 2.78 -3.50 -10.18
C ALA A 75 3.14 -3.68 -11.65
N GLU A 76 2.16 -3.51 -12.55
CA GLU A 76 2.43 -3.59 -13.98
C GLU A 76 3.35 -2.48 -14.46
N ARG A 77 3.18 -1.28 -13.92
CA ARG A 77 3.96 -0.12 -14.35
C ARG A 77 5.39 -0.14 -13.81
N HIS A 78 5.58 -0.58 -12.59
CA HIS A 78 6.87 -0.46 -11.88
C HIS A 78 7.57 -1.77 -11.60
N GLY A 79 6.97 -2.89 -11.92
CA GLY A 79 7.59 -4.20 -11.71
C GLY A 79 7.60 -4.67 -10.27
N CYS A 80 6.84 -4.04 -9.39
CA CYS A 80 6.70 -4.49 -8.00
C CYS A 80 5.68 -5.63 -7.91
N ARG A 81 5.63 -6.28 -6.76
CA ARG A 81 4.67 -7.36 -6.51
C ARG A 81 3.36 -6.77 -6.02
N ALA A 82 2.25 -7.43 -6.38
CA ALA A 82 0.92 -7.08 -5.91
C ALA A 82 0.22 -8.30 -5.33
N VAL A 83 -0.44 -8.09 -4.21
CA VAL A 83 -1.21 -9.13 -3.53
C VAL A 83 -2.66 -8.69 -3.33
#